data_e50ebeb41455388f868ddaaee8f8f5e8
#
_entry.id   e50ebeb41455388f868ddaaee8f8f5e8
#
_cell.length_a   1.000
_cell.length_b   1.000
_cell.length_c   1.000
_cell.angle_alpha   90.00
_cell.angle_beta   90.00
_cell.angle_gamma   90.00
#
_symmetry.space_group_name_H-M   'P 1'
#
loop_
_entity.id
_entity.type
_entity.pdbx_description
1 polymer ?
#
loop_
_entity_poly.entity_id
_entity_poly.type
_entity_poly.pdbx_seq_one_letter_code
_entity_poly.pdbx_strand_id
1 'polypeptide(L)'
;MKEEVLSYKESFDKIVFGTPLLTSPEDEQKAIEAVNSEFSDLKDPEALVLMGHGTTHQVNVVYAGLDKKFKTSGHSNVFIGTVEAEPTIQDLVKEVSAFQPSKIYMTPFMIVAGDHAHNDMLEIPRIPGSVSLKKPDLKSVLF
;
A
#
# COMPACT_ATOMS: atom_id res chain seq x y z
N MET A 1 19.02 -11.78 10.97
CA MET A 1 17.84 -11.60 11.84
C MET A 1 17.33 -12.90 12.48
N LYS A 2 16.87 -13.95 11.74
CA LYS A 2 16.40 -15.20 12.40
C LYS A 2 17.48 -15.86 13.25
N GLU A 3 18.70 -16.02 12.73
CA GLU A 3 19.84 -16.59 13.44
C GLU A 3 20.20 -15.79 14.70
N GLU A 4 20.18 -14.48 14.61
CA GLU A 4 20.45 -13.57 15.71
C GLU A 4 19.41 -13.71 16.84
N VAL A 5 18.11 -13.78 16.50
CA VAL A 5 17.05 -14.04 17.49
C VAL A 5 17.20 -15.45 18.10
N LEU A 6 17.54 -16.44 17.29
CA LEU A 6 17.73 -17.81 17.77
C LEU A 6 18.95 -17.98 18.68
N SER A 7 19.93 -17.08 18.65
CA SER A 7 21.04 -17.08 19.61
C SER A 7 20.61 -16.82 21.05
N TYR A 8 19.41 -16.22 21.24
CA TYR A 8 18.81 -15.95 22.55
C TYR A 8 17.71 -16.94 22.93
N LYS A 9 17.59 -18.09 22.23
CA LYS A 9 16.48 -19.05 22.43
C LYS A 9 16.32 -19.52 23.87
N GLU A 10 17.40 -19.62 24.63
CA GLU A 10 17.39 -20.05 26.04
C GLU A 10 16.75 -19.02 26.99
N SER A 11 16.55 -17.78 26.52
CA SER A 11 15.92 -16.71 27.28
C SER A 11 14.40 -16.66 27.11
N PHE A 12 13.81 -17.54 26.31
CA PHE A 12 12.39 -17.55 25.98
C PHE A 12 11.80 -18.94 26.06
N ASP A 13 10.60 -19.08 26.60
CA ASP A 13 9.88 -20.37 26.63
C ASP A 13 9.50 -20.82 25.20
N LYS A 14 9.24 -19.88 24.31
CA LYS A 14 8.86 -20.15 22.91
C LYS A 14 9.21 -18.99 22.02
N ILE A 15 9.80 -19.28 20.87
CA ILE A 15 10.03 -18.32 19.78
C ILE A 15 9.23 -18.77 18.57
N VAL A 16 8.39 -17.89 18.04
CA VAL A 16 7.62 -18.12 16.81
C VAL A 16 7.95 -17.01 15.81
N PHE A 17 8.33 -17.41 14.60
CA PHE A 17 8.55 -16.48 13.50
C PHE A 17 7.30 -16.46 12.62
N GLY A 18 6.66 -15.31 12.53
CA GLY A 18 5.62 -15.07 11.52
C GLY A 18 6.22 -14.97 10.12
N THR A 19 5.39 -15.16 9.12
CA THR A 19 5.73 -14.83 7.73
C THR A 19 5.44 -13.35 7.48
N PRO A 20 6.28 -12.65 6.70
CA PRO A 20 5.94 -11.30 6.26
C PRO A 20 4.65 -11.30 5.43
N LEU A 21 3.94 -10.18 5.42
CA LEU A 21 2.81 -9.97 4.51
C LEU A 21 3.29 -9.92 3.05
N LEU A 22 2.40 -10.27 2.13
CA LEU A 22 2.64 -10.19 0.68
C LEU A 22 3.84 -11.03 0.21
N THR A 23 4.00 -12.23 0.76
CA THR A 23 5.07 -13.15 0.38
C THR A 23 4.64 -14.23 -0.59
N SER A 24 3.34 -14.36 -0.83
CA SER A 24 2.77 -15.33 -1.76
C SER A 24 1.70 -14.69 -2.67
N PRO A 25 1.40 -15.29 -3.84
CA PRO A 25 0.30 -14.84 -4.68
C PRO A 25 -1.05 -14.82 -3.95
N GLU A 26 -1.26 -15.74 -3.01
CA GLU A 26 -2.46 -15.85 -2.19
C GLU A 26 -2.58 -14.67 -1.22
N ASP A 27 -1.45 -14.22 -0.64
CA ASP A 27 -1.43 -13.05 0.25
C ASP A 27 -1.73 -11.77 -0.53
N GLU A 28 -1.18 -11.64 -1.74
CA GLU A 28 -1.46 -10.51 -2.63
C GLU A 28 -2.94 -10.48 -3.02
N GLN A 29 -3.55 -11.64 -3.31
CA GLN A 29 -4.97 -11.75 -3.63
C GLN A 29 -5.84 -11.32 -2.44
N LYS A 30 -5.52 -11.77 -1.23
CA LYS A 30 -6.22 -11.36 0.00
C LYS A 30 -6.11 -9.86 0.23
N ALA A 31 -4.94 -9.26 -0.04
CA ALA A 31 -4.76 -7.81 0.10
C ALA A 31 -5.63 -7.04 -0.89
N ILE A 32 -5.73 -7.51 -2.14
CA ILE A 32 -6.62 -6.93 -3.16
C ILE A 32 -8.09 -7.03 -2.72
N GLU A 33 -8.52 -8.19 -2.24
CA GLU A 33 -9.88 -8.40 -1.77
C GLU A 33 -10.23 -7.50 -0.57
N ALA A 34 -9.28 -7.36 0.39
CA ALA A 34 -9.46 -6.49 1.53
C ALA A 34 -9.60 -5.02 1.11
N VAL A 35 -8.74 -4.53 0.20
CA VAL A 35 -8.82 -3.17 -0.34
C VAL A 35 -10.15 -2.96 -1.07
N ASN A 36 -10.55 -3.89 -1.92
CA ASN A 36 -11.80 -3.80 -2.67
C ASN A 36 -13.03 -3.79 -1.74
N SER A 37 -12.99 -4.56 -0.67
CA SER A 37 -14.06 -4.58 0.33
C SER A 37 -14.16 -3.24 1.06
N GLU A 38 -13.02 -2.67 1.50
CA GLU A 38 -12.96 -1.39 2.22
C GLU A 38 -13.36 -0.19 1.36
N PHE A 39 -13.08 -0.24 0.06
CA PHE A 39 -13.37 0.82 -0.89
C PHE A 39 -14.45 0.43 -1.91
N SER A 40 -15.38 -0.43 -1.50
CA SER A 40 -16.50 -0.91 -2.36
C SER A 40 -17.40 0.20 -2.90
N ASP A 41 -17.43 1.37 -2.23
CA ASP A 41 -18.22 2.54 -2.63
C ASP A 41 -17.50 3.46 -3.63
N LEU A 42 -16.28 3.12 -4.04
CA LEU A 42 -15.50 3.91 -4.99
C LEU A 42 -16.21 3.95 -6.35
N LYS A 43 -16.48 5.16 -6.81
CA LYS A 43 -17.24 5.40 -8.05
C LYS A 43 -16.33 5.91 -9.16
N ASP A 44 -16.59 5.45 -10.39
CA ASP A 44 -15.93 6.03 -11.57
C ASP A 44 -16.42 7.49 -11.81
N PRO A 45 -15.55 8.46 -12.06
CA PRO A 45 -14.09 8.43 -12.15
C PRO A 45 -13.35 8.84 -10.86
N GLU A 46 -13.67 8.24 -9.73
CA GLU A 46 -12.90 8.44 -8.49
C GLU A 46 -11.67 7.51 -8.47
N ALA A 47 -10.56 7.97 -7.93
CA ALA A 47 -9.32 7.19 -7.81
C ALA A 47 -8.99 6.85 -6.37
N LEU A 48 -8.44 5.66 -6.16
CA LEU A 48 -7.82 5.24 -4.91
C LEU A 48 -6.31 5.19 -5.08
N VAL A 49 -5.60 5.86 -4.20
CA VAL A 49 -4.15 5.87 -4.13
C VAL A 49 -3.70 5.15 -2.87
N LEU A 50 -2.97 4.07 -3.03
CA LEU A 50 -2.36 3.30 -1.97
C LEU A 50 -0.89 3.70 -1.83
N MET A 51 -0.52 4.26 -0.68
CA MET A 51 0.84 4.71 -0.42
C MET A 51 1.61 3.70 0.42
N GLY A 52 2.53 2.96 -0.23
CA GLY A 52 3.49 2.10 0.44
C GLY A 52 4.70 2.88 0.96
N HIS A 53 5.42 2.31 1.92
CA HIS A 53 6.68 2.91 2.38
C HIS A 53 7.75 2.86 1.28
N GLY A 54 7.87 1.74 0.62
CA GLY A 54 8.96 1.48 -0.31
C GLY A 54 10.22 0.96 0.40
N THR A 55 11.12 0.39 -0.37
CA THR A 55 12.42 -0.09 0.12
C THR A 55 13.40 -0.25 -1.04
N THR A 56 14.68 -0.07 -0.78
CA THR A 56 15.76 -0.37 -1.73
C THR A 56 15.99 -1.88 -1.90
N HIS A 57 15.36 -2.73 -1.09
CA HIS A 57 15.47 -4.18 -1.20
C HIS A 57 14.64 -4.72 -2.38
N GLN A 58 15.07 -5.87 -2.93
CA GLN A 58 14.40 -6.51 -4.09
C GLN A 58 12.90 -6.81 -3.86
N VAL A 59 12.45 -6.99 -2.63
CA VAL A 59 11.02 -7.21 -2.31
C VAL A 59 10.14 -6.03 -2.70
N ASN A 60 10.71 -4.87 -3.02
CA ASN A 60 9.97 -3.69 -3.47
C ASN A 60 9.14 -3.94 -4.73
N VAL A 61 9.52 -4.93 -5.54
CA VAL A 61 8.77 -5.32 -6.76
C VAL A 61 7.31 -5.71 -6.48
N VAL A 62 6.96 -6.02 -5.22
CA VAL A 62 5.59 -6.34 -4.82
C VAL A 62 4.62 -5.20 -5.11
N TYR A 63 5.05 -3.94 -4.97
CA TYR A 63 4.19 -2.78 -5.23
C TYR A 63 3.79 -2.69 -6.70
N ALA A 64 4.74 -2.80 -7.62
CA ALA A 64 4.45 -2.82 -9.05
C ALA A 64 3.63 -4.08 -9.45
N GLY A 65 3.88 -5.20 -8.80
CA GLY A 65 3.11 -6.44 -8.98
C GLY A 65 1.65 -6.28 -8.59
N LEU A 66 1.39 -5.69 -7.43
CA LEU A 66 0.04 -5.41 -6.93
C LEU A 66 -0.68 -4.38 -7.82
N ASP A 67 -0.02 -3.28 -8.20
CA ASP A 67 -0.60 -2.28 -9.08
C ASP A 67 -1.07 -2.92 -10.40
N LYS A 68 -0.23 -3.75 -11.02
CA LYS A 68 -0.60 -4.51 -12.21
C LYS A 68 -1.79 -5.45 -11.96
N LYS A 69 -1.82 -6.13 -10.82
CA LYS A 69 -2.93 -7.05 -10.48
C LYS A 69 -4.24 -6.31 -10.29
N PHE A 70 -4.27 -5.16 -9.61
CA PHE A 70 -5.46 -4.32 -9.52
C PHE A 70 -6.00 -3.96 -10.91
N LYS A 71 -5.13 -3.45 -11.79
CA LYS A 71 -5.51 -3.05 -13.16
C LYS A 71 -6.03 -4.24 -13.98
N THR A 72 -5.39 -5.40 -13.90
CA THR A 72 -5.84 -6.61 -14.63
C THR A 72 -7.10 -7.24 -14.06
N SER A 73 -7.43 -6.98 -12.80
CA SER A 73 -8.67 -7.43 -12.15
C SER A 73 -9.84 -6.46 -12.32
N GLY A 74 -9.71 -5.46 -13.20
CA GLY A 74 -10.76 -4.50 -13.51
C GLY A 74 -10.79 -3.24 -12.63
N HIS A 75 -9.82 -3.07 -11.74
CA HIS A 75 -9.70 -1.91 -10.84
C HIS A 75 -8.68 -0.90 -11.41
N SER A 76 -8.96 -0.36 -12.59
CA SER A 76 -8.07 0.59 -13.30
C SER A 76 -7.93 1.94 -12.58
N ASN A 77 -8.79 2.23 -11.61
CA ASN A 77 -8.82 3.43 -10.79
C ASN A 77 -8.08 3.28 -9.44
N VAL A 78 -7.40 2.15 -9.22
CA VAL A 78 -6.51 1.93 -8.08
C VAL A 78 -5.06 2.11 -8.52
N PHE A 79 -4.31 2.92 -7.80
CA PHE A 79 -2.92 3.28 -8.07
C PHE A 79 -2.06 3.02 -6.85
N ILE A 80 -0.85 2.54 -7.03
CA ILE A 80 0.09 2.30 -5.96
C ILE A 80 1.34 3.16 -6.18
N GLY A 81 1.73 3.90 -5.14
CA GLY A 81 2.99 4.60 -5.08
C GLY A 81 3.75 4.28 -3.82
N THR A 82 5.03 4.63 -3.77
CA THR A 82 5.85 4.48 -2.58
C THR A 82 6.55 5.80 -2.23
N VAL A 83 6.86 5.98 -0.95
CA VAL A 83 7.55 7.17 -0.44
C VAL A 83 9.03 7.13 -0.79
N GLU A 84 9.68 5.97 -0.61
CA GLU A 84 11.16 5.86 -0.67
C GLU A 84 11.69 5.06 -1.87
N ALA A 85 10.81 4.54 -2.75
CA ALA A 85 11.23 3.67 -3.84
C ALA A 85 10.31 3.79 -5.07
N GLU A 86 10.37 2.80 -5.97
CA GLU A 86 9.47 2.67 -7.12
C GLU A 86 8.22 1.83 -6.78
N PRO A 87 7.03 2.17 -7.32
CA PRO A 87 6.73 3.36 -8.13
C PRO A 87 6.89 4.65 -7.33
N THR A 88 7.58 5.64 -7.92
CA THR A 88 7.83 6.91 -7.25
C THR A 88 6.55 7.77 -7.15
N ILE A 89 6.57 8.77 -6.25
CA ILE A 89 5.50 9.76 -6.17
C ILE A 89 5.30 10.47 -7.52
N GLN A 90 6.38 10.75 -8.25
CA GLN A 90 6.31 11.40 -9.55
C GLN A 90 5.62 10.52 -10.60
N ASP A 91 5.90 9.22 -10.62
CA ASP A 91 5.22 8.27 -11.50
C ASP A 91 3.74 8.17 -11.15
N LEU A 92 3.43 8.05 -9.86
CA LEU A 92 2.07 8.04 -9.34
C LEU A 92 1.28 9.29 -9.78
N VAL A 93 1.85 10.49 -9.57
CA VAL A 93 1.21 11.77 -9.96
C VAL A 93 0.93 11.79 -11.45
N LYS A 94 1.85 11.31 -12.29
CA LYS A 94 1.69 11.23 -13.74
C LYS A 94 0.56 10.29 -14.13
N GLU A 95 0.50 9.09 -13.56
CA GLU A 95 -0.54 8.10 -13.85
C GLU A 95 -1.92 8.57 -13.41
N VAL A 96 -2.04 9.06 -12.17
CA VAL A 96 -3.31 9.56 -11.63
C VAL A 96 -3.78 10.80 -12.41
N SER A 97 -2.87 11.70 -12.80
CA SER A 97 -3.22 12.86 -13.65
C SER A 97 -3.72 12.44 -15.02
N ALA A 98 -3.15 11.40 -15.62
CA ALA A 98 -3.63 10.86 -16.91
C ALA A 98 -5.03 10.23 -16.80
N PHE A 99 -5.38 9.67 -15.66
CA PHE A 99 -6.70 9.10 -15.39
C PHE A 99 -7.79 10.19 -15.22
N GLN A 100 -7.41 11.42 -14.85
CA GLN A 100 -8.29 12.57 -14.64
C GLN A 100 -9.43 12.32 -13.64
N PRO A 101 -9.14 11.86 -12.42
CA PRO A 101 -10.19 11.54 -11.46
C PRO A 101 -10.95 12.78 -11.01
N SER A 102 -12.25 12.62 -10.74
CA SER A 102 -13.08 13.66 -10.10
C SER A 102 -12.73 13.86 -8.62
N LYS A 103 -12.27 12.77 -7.97
CA LYS A 103 -11.87 12.74 -6.57
C LYS A 103 -10.79 11.67 -6.36
N ILE A 104 -9.89 11.94 -5.43
CA ILE A 104 -8.82 11.04 -5.05
C ILE A 104 -8.98 10.70 -3.57
N TYR A 105 -9.06 9.41 -3.28
CA TYR A 105 -8.90 8.89 -1.94
C TYR A 105 -7.46 8.39 -1.79
N MET A 106 -6.80 8.81 -0.73
CA MET A 106 -5.43 8.40 -0.44
C MET A 106 -5.38 7.73 0.91
N THR A 107 -4.71 6.57 0.97
CA THR A 107 -4.56 5.81 2.20
C THR A 107 -3.17 5.19 2.30
N PRO A 108 -2.57 5.15 3.50
CA PRO A 108 -1.33 4.40 3.70
C PRO A 108 -1.56 2.91 3.45
N PHE A 109 -0.63 2.30 2.73
CA PHE A 109 -0.57 0.85 2.49
C PHE A 109 0.67 0.29 3.19
N MET A 110 0.64 0.36 4.51
CA MET A 110 1.73 -0.04 5.40
C MET A 110 1.19 -0.39 6.78
N ILE A 111 1.85 -1.31 7.50
CA ILE A 111 1.40 -1.79 8.81
C ILE A 111 1.41 -0.67 9.86
N VAL A 112 2.42 0.18 9.82
CA VAL A 112 2.57 1.33 10.71
C VAL A 112 2.85 2.57 9.87
N ALA A 113 1.87 3.45 9.79
CA ALA A 113 2.07 4.80 9.26
C ALA A 113 2.58 5.68 10.40
N GLY A 114 3.89 5.86 10.49
CA GLY A 114 4.51 6.80 11.42
C GLY A 114 4.29 8.26 10.97
N ASP A 115 4.75 9.21 11.80
CA ASP A 115 4.62 10.66 11.53
C ASP A 115 5.25 11.05 10.18
N HIS A 116 6.33 10.38 9.75
CA HIS A 116 6.94 10.59 8.43
C HIS A 116 5.97 10.29 7.29
N ALA A 117 5.30 9.13 7.31
CA ALA A 117 4.35 8.78 6.26
C ALA A 117 3.18 9.78 6.18
N HIS A 118 2.75 10.33 7.32
CA HIS A 118 1.72 11.37 7.35
C HIS A 118 2.20 12.68 6.72
N ASN A 119 3.42 13.11 7.03
CA ASN A 119 3.98 14.34 6.50
C ASN A 119 4.26 14.21 5.00
N ASP A 120 4.86 13.10 4.57
CA ASP A 120 5.20 12.84 3.18
C ASP A 120 3.95 12.75 2.29
N MET A 121 2.85 12.17 2.81
CA MET A 121 1.55 12.13 2.10
C MET A 121 0.91 13.52 1.97
N LEU A 122 1.18 14.46 2.89
CA LEU A 122 0.68 15.83 2.81
C LEU A 122 1.50 16.69 1.83
N GLU A 123 2.75 16.33 1.55
CA GLU A 123 3.65 17.03 0.65
C GLU A 123 3.53 16.59 -0.82
N ILE A 124 2.65 15.64 -1.12
CA ILE A 124 2.41 15.20 -2.51
C ILE A 124 1.98 16.41 -3.36
N PRO A 125 2.64 16.62 -4.52
CA PRO A 125 2.28 17.70 -5.44
C PRO A 125 0.80 17.65 -5.77
N ARG A 126 0.14 18.82 -5.85
CA ARG A 126 -1.30 18.91 -6.14
C ARG A 126 -1.62 18.20 -7.45
N ILE A 127 -2.28 17.05 -7.33
CA ILE A 127 -2.90 16.37 -8.46
C ILE A 127 -4.20 17.10 -8.76
N PRO A 128 -4.57 17.34 -10.04
CA PRO A 128 -5.87 17.90 -10.39
C PRO A 128 -6.99 17.02 -9.82
N GLY A 129 -7.84 17.59 -8.98
CA GLY A 129 -8.93 16.89 -8.29
C GLY A 129 -9.00 17.25 -6.81
N SER A 130 -10.08 16.90 -6.14
CA SER A 130 -10.19 17.03 -4.69
C SER A 130 -9.53 15.82 -4.02
N VAL A 131 -8.50 16.03 -3.21
CA VAL A 131 -7.84 14.97 -2.44
C VAL A 131 -8.54 14.80 -1.09
N SER A 132 -8.94 13.59 -0.76
CA SER A 132 -9.52 13.22 0.53
C SER A 132 -8.64 12.15 1.17
N LEU A 133 -8.04 12.45 2.33
CA LEU A 133 -7.32 11.45 3.12
C LEU A 133 -8.33 10.59 3.86
N LYS A 134 -8.44 9.31 3.50
CA LYS A 134 -9.21 8.32 4.24
C LYS A 134 -8.25 7.51 5.10
N LYS A 135 -8.41 7.61 6.43
CA LYS A 135 -7.75 6.65 7.34
C LYS A 135 -8.48 5.32 7.20
N PRO A 136 -7.79 4.23 6.84
CA PRO A 136 -8.41 2.92 6.95
C PRO A 136 -8.74 2.65 8.41
N ASP A 137 -9.90 2.07 8.68
CA ASP A 137 -10.15 1.48 9.97
C ASP A 137 -9.34 0.18 10.05
N LEU A 138 -8.12 0.29 10.59
CA LEU A 138 -7.12 -0.79 10.64
C LEU A 138 -7.62 -2.08 11.30
N LYS A 139 -8.80 -2.05 11.93
CA LYS A 139 -9.41 -3.23 12.54
C LYS A 139 -10.04 -4.19 11.52
N SER A 140 -10.34 -3.74 10.30
CA SER A 140 -11.01 -4.56 9.28
C SER A 140 -10.08 -5.19 8.25
N VAL A 141 -8.82 -4.74 8.13
CA VAL A 141 -7.93 -5.14 7.03
C VAL A 141 -6.88 -6.19 7.43
N LEU A 142 -6.65 -6.44 8.71
CA LEU A 142 -5.51 -7.24 9.17
C LEU A 142 -5.83 -8.46 10.04
N PHE A 143 -7.12 -8.86 10.22
CA PHE A 143 -7.44 -10.07 10.99
C PHE A 143 -8.56 -10.86 10.34
#